data_b52a93eeee0929c03cc5b779c7197f81
#
_entry.id   b52a93eeee0929c03cc5b779c7197f81
#
_cell.length_a   1.000
_cell.length_b   1.000
_cell.length_c   1.000
_cell.angle_alpha   90.00
_cell.angle_beta   90.00
_cell.angle_gamma   90.00
#
_symmetry.space_group_name_H-M   'P 1'
#
loop_
_entity.id
_entity.type
_entity.pdbx_description
1 polymer ?
#
loop_
_entity_poly.entity_id
_entity_poly.type
_entity_poly.pdbx_seq_one_letter_code
_entity_poly.pdbx_strand_id
1 'polypeptide(L)'
;IYVTNNLIAPTTVHWHGVFLPNGMDGVGGLTQPAIKPGQTFKYEWTVRQSGTFMYHSHHDEMTQMAMGMMGMMIFHPRHQPPEYQVDRDFAIMLSEWRLDPGTFRPNPNEMKDFNVLTMTARCFPGTDPLVAKLGDRIRIRLGNLSAMDHHSIHLHGHYFKVTATNGGRLPVSAQWLETTVLVPVGSTRDIEFIASENGDWPLHCHMTHHVMNQILHNFRNVIVIKKATPADQIRAILPYYMPFG
;
A
#
# COMPACT_ATOMS: atom_id res chain seq x y z
N ILE A 1 18.52 12.09 4.76
CA ILE A 1 17.13 12.59 4.69
C ILE A 1 16.96 13.58 5.85
N TYR A 2 16.42 14.77 5.58
CA TYR A 2 16.06 15.73 6.63
C TYR A 2 14.55 15.69 6.81
N VAL A 3 14.09 15.45 8.04
CA VAL A 3 12.67 15.45 8.41
C VAL A 3 12.41 16.64 9.31
N THR A 4 11.63 17.60 8.81
CA THR A 4 11.17 18.77 9.58
C THR A 4 9.75 18.49 10.07
N ASN A 5 9.53 18.59 11.37
CA ASN A 5 8.22 18.40 11.97
C ASN A 5 7.40 19.70 11.92
N ASN A 6 6.44 19.76 11.01
CA ASN A 6 5.48 20.88 10.91
C ASN A 6 4.12 20.53 11.57
N LEU A 7 4.02 19.41 12.28
CA LEU A 7 2.82 19.04 13.03
C LEU A 7 2.76 19.84 14.36
N ILE A 8 1.59 19.77 15.00
CA ILE A 8 1.38 20.31 16.34
C ILE A 8 1.85 19.38 17.47
N ALA A 9 2.17 18.11 17.12
CA ALA A 9 2.61 17.07 18.04
C ALA A 9 4.01 16.58 17.68
N PRO A 10 4.79 16.01 18.62
CA PRO A 10 6.05 15.35 18.31
C PRO A 10 5.86 14.18 17.35
N THR A 11 6.91 13.86 16.60
CA THR A 11 6.92 12.72 15.65
C THR A 11 8.29 12.09 15.53
N THR A 12 8.39 10.94 14.87
CA THR A 12 9.61 10.33 14.35
C THR A 12 9.28 9.61 13.05
N VAL A 13 10.29 9.18 12.31
CA VAL A 13 10.10 8.33 11.12
C VAL A 13 10.92 7.06 11.29
N HIS A 14 10.24 5.92 11.30
CA HIS A 14 10.85 4.60 11.22
C HIS A 14 10.97 4.15 9.76
N TRP A 15 12.14 3.64 9.41
CA TRP A 15 12.49 3.15 8.07
C TRP A 15 12.35 1.63 8.03
N HIS A 16 11.13 1.17 7.86
CA HIS A 16 10.72 -0.20 8.05
C HIS A 16 11.47 -1.18 7.13
N GLY A 17 12.21 -2.12 7.75
CA GLY A 17 12.98 -3.14 7.07
C GLY A 17 14.35 -2.68 6.55
N VAL A 18 14.74 -1.44 6.76
CA VAL A 18 16.03 -0.90 6.29
C VAL A 18 17.14 -1.19 7.32
N PHE A 19 18.29 -1.68 6.84
CA PHE A 19 19.48 -1.87 7.66
C PHE A 19 20.22 -0.55 7.84
N LEU A 20 20.20 -0.02 9.06
CA LEU A 20 20.74 1.30 9.41
C LEU A 20 21.30 1.29 10.85
N PRO A 21 22.11 2.31 11.22
CA PRO A 21 22.54 2.45 12.61
C PRO A 21 21.36 2.66 13.55
N ASN A 22 21.44 2.09 14.76
CA ASN A 22 20.37 2.13 15.76
C ASN A 22 19.82 3.55 15.98
N GLY A 23 20.68 4.58 16.11
CA GLY A 23 20.25 5.97 16.28
C GLY A 23 19.51 6.60 15.09
N MET A 24 19.36 5.85 13.96
CA MET A 24 18.64 6.27 12.76
C MET A 24 17.34 5.47 12.57
N ASP A 25 17.03 4.55 13.49
CA ASP A 25 15.89 3.64 13.38
C ASP A 25 14.52 4.31 13.56
N GLY A 26 14.49 5.45 14.22
CA GLY A 26 13.30 6.29 14.30
C GLY A 26 12.30 5.94 15.39
N VAL A 27 12.65 5.06 16.35
CA VAL A 27 11.76 4.73 17.48
C VAL A 27 11.85 5.83 18.54
N GLY A 28 10.79 6.64 18.64
CA GLY A 28 10.75 7.78 19.56
C GLY A 28 10.85 7.36 21.02
N GLY A 29 11.83 7.94 21.74
CA GLY A 29 12.08 7.63 23.15
C GLY A 29 12.96 6.40 23.39
N LEU A 30 13.29 5.62 22.35
CA LEU A 30 14.18 4.47 22.43
C LEU A 30 15.48 4.68 21.65
N THR A 31 15.38 4.81 20.32
CA THR A 31 16.54 4.96 19.44
C THR A 31 16.90 6.42 19.18
N GLN A 32 15.95 7.32 19.36
CA GLN A 32 16.14 8.77 19.26
C GLN A 32 15.11 9.54 20.08
N PRO A 33 15.39 10.81 20.46
CA PRO A 33 14.37 11.72 20.95
C PRO A 33 13.32 12.01 19.87
N ALA A 34 12.07 12.22 20.29
CA ALA A 34 11.03 12.66 19.37
C ALA A 34 11.36 14.04 18.77
N ILE A 35 11.08 14.21 17.49
CA ILE A 35 11.23 15.49 16.77
C ILE A 35 10.07 16.39 17.18
N LYS A 36 10.35 17.44 17.94
CA LYS A 36 9.32 18.40 18.41
C LYS A 36 8.83 19.28 17.25
N PRO A 37 7.64 19.89 17.37
CA PRO A 37 7.17 20.88 16.40
C PRO A 37 8.23 21.93 16.07
N GLY A 38 8.44 22.22 14.79
CA GLY A 38 9.44 23.15 14.28
C GLY A 38 10.87 22.62 14.23
N GLN A 39 11.15 21.44 14.77
CA GLN A 39 12.49 20.85 14.72
C GLN A 39 12.72 20.03 13.47
N THR A 40 13.99 19.90 13.08
CA THR A 40 14.44 19.03 11.99
C THR A 40 15.40 17.97 12.55
N PHE A 41 15.19 16.72 12.16
CA PHE A 41 16.11 15.61 12.44
C PHE A 41 16.76 15.14 11.13
N LYS A 42 18.06 14.86 11.16
CA LYS A 42 18.80 14.31 10.02
C LYS A 42 18.94 12.80 10.18
N TYR A 43 18.32 12.05 9.32
CA TYR A 43 18.55 10.62 9.15
C TYR A 43 19.64 10.40 8.10
N GLU A 44 20.66 9.63 8.44
CA GLU A 44 21.82 9.41 7.58
C GLU A 44 22.35 7.99 7.72
N TRP A 45 22.38 7.26 6.62
CA TRP A 45 22.95 5.91 6.56
C TRP A 45 23.45 5.57 5.17
N THR A 46 24.27 4.52 5.07
CA THR A 46 24.67 3.95 3.78
C THR A 46 23.68 2.88 3.38
N VAL A 47 23.02 3.04 2.23
CA VAL A 47 22.09 2.05 1.67
C VAL A 47 22.86 0.80 1.24
N ARG A 48 22.52 -0.35 1.81
CA ARG A 48 23.12 -1.65 1.55
C ARG A 48 22.14 -2.68 0.99
N GLN A 49 20.89 -2.29 0.82
CA GLN A 49 19.80 -3.13 0.37
C GLN A 49 19.20 -2.55 -0.92
N SER A 50 18.55 -3.41 -1.70
CA SER A 50 17.67 -3.01 -2.78
C SER A 50 16.35 -3.78 -2.65
N GLY A 51 15.24 -3.17 -3.08
CA GLY A 51 13.92 -3.76 -2.99
C GLY A 51 12.86 -2.77 -2.54
N THR A 52 11.75 -3.32 -2.05
CA THR A 52 10.56 -2.58 -1.64
C THR A 52 10.46 -2.55 -0.14
N PHE A 53 10.48 -1.34 0.42
CA PHE A 53 10.44 -1.03 1.84
C PHE A 53 9.31 -0.06 2.12
N MET A 54 9.09 0.25 3.39
CA MET A 54 8.09 1.20 3.85
C MET A 54 8.70 2.16 4.86
N TYR A 55 8.04 3.26 5.13
CA TYR A 55 8.34 4.14 6.26
C TYR A 55 7.04 4.60 6.90
N HIS A 56 7.07 4.84 8.19
CA HIS A 56 5.91 5.33 8.93
C HIS A 56 6.34 6.05 10.21
N SER A 57 5.42 6.77 10.81
CA SER A 57 5.66 7.35 12.14
C SER A 57 5.87 6.24 13.17
N HIS A 58 6.77 6.48 14.14
CA HIS A 58 6.98 5.60 15.30
C HIS A 58 6.96 6.42 16.62
N HIS A 59 6.09 7.42 16.65
CA HIS A 59 5.75 8.21 17.84
C HIS A 59 4.26 8.52 17.78
N ASP A 60 3.48 8.11 18.79
CA ASP A 60 2.02 8.07 18.74
C ASP A 60 1.53 7.38 17.45
N GLU A 61 2.02 6.18 17.25
CA GLU A 61 1.91 5.42 16.01
C GLU A 61 0.45 5.23 15.59
N MET A 62 -0.42 4.85 16.53
CA MET A 62 -1.86 4.68 16.27
C MET A 62 -2.47 5.93 15.63
N THR A 63 -2.27 7.09 16.23
CA THR A 63 -2.84 8.34 15.71
C THR A 63 -2.18 8.74 14.41
N GLN A 64 -0.86 8.73 14.36
CA GLN A 64 -0.13 9.29 13.23
C GLN A 64 -0.24 8.42 11.97
N MET A 65 -0.24 7.09 12.11
CA MET A 65 -0.50 6.20 10.96
C MET A 65 -1.97 6.29 10.50
N ALA A 66 -2.93 6.37 11.43
CA ALA A 66 -4.32 6.62 11.08
C ALA A 66 -4.52 7.98 10.37
N MET A 67 -3.62 8.94 10.54
CA MET A 67 -3.61 10.21 9.78
C MET A 67 -2.81 10.11 8.46
N GLY A 68 -2.34 8.92 8.08
CA GLY A 68 -1.65 8.68 6.82
C GLY A 68 -0.15 8.95 6.83
N MET A 69 0.48 9.03 8.00
CA MET A 69 1.93 9.26 8.09
C MET A 69 2.73 7.98 7.80
N MET A 70 2.63 7.53 6.57
CA MET A 70 3.28 6.32 6.06
C MET A 70 3.50 6.40 4.56
N GLY A 71 4.38 5.56 4.04
CA GLY A 71 4.62 5.47 2.60
C GLY A 71 5.53 4.32 2.21
N MET A 72 5.71 4.15 0.91
CA MET A 72 6.66 3.18 0.36
C MET A 72 8.01 3.83 0.07
N MET A 73 9.07 3.05 0.24
CA MET A 73 10.44 3.41 -0.13
C MET A 73 11.03 2.30 -0.99
N ILE A 74 11.48 2.65 -2.18
CA ILE A 74 12.05 1.69 -3.14
C ILE A 74 13.51 2.04 -3.34
N PHE A 75 14.39 1.06 -3.07
CA PHE A 75 15.81 1.17 -3.39
C PHE A 75 16.12 0.35 -4.63
N HIS A 76 16.53 1.04 -5.70
CA HIS A 76 16.98 0.39 -6.91
C HIS A 76 18.45 -0.04 -6.78
N PRO A 77 18.81 -1.26 -7.23
CA PRO A 77 20.21 -1.67 -7.25
C PRO A 77 20.98 -0.77 -8.23
N ARG A 78 22.23 -0.45 -7.92
CA ARG A 78 23.11 0.35 -8.79
C ARG A 78 23.29 -0.29 -10.17
N HIS A 79 23.40 -1.60 -10.20
CA HIS A 79 23.46 -2.42 -11.41
C HIS A 79 22.27 -3.36 -11.37
N GLN A 80 21.35 -3.15 -12.30
CA GLN A 80 20.14 -3.97 -12.39
C GLN A 80 20.39 -5.11 -13.39
N PRO A 81 20.46 -6.38 -12.92
CA PRO A 81 20.59 -7.51 -13.81
C PRO A 81 19.40 -7.58 -14.80
N PRO A 82 19.61 -8.14 -16.01
CA PRO A 82 18.54 -8.23 -17.01
C PRO A 82 17.27 -8.92 -16.51
N GLU A 83 17.41 -9.91 -15.66
CA GLU A 83 16.29 -10.62 -15.04
C GLU A 83 15.47 -9.78 -14.05
N TYR A 84 15.96 -8.58 -13.67
CA TYR A 84 15.25 -7.63 -12.79
C TYR A 84 14.56 -6.52 -13.59
N GLN A 85 14.86 -6.42 -14.88
CA GLN A 85 14.25 -5.38 -15.71
C GLN A 85 12.79 -5.73 -15.99
N VAL A 86 11.95 -4.70 -15.95
CA VAL A 86 10.53 -4.78 -16.27
C VAL A 86 10.14 -3.58 -17.13
N ASP A 87 9.10 -3.73 -17.93
CA ASP A 87 8.58 -2.65 -18.77
C ASP A 87 7.71 -1.69 -17.97
N ARG A 88 7.05 -2.22 -16.94
CA ARG A 88 6.20 -1.46 -16.00
C ARG A 88 6.50 -1.85 -14.56
N ASP A 89 6.63 -0.86 -13.69
CA ASP A 89 6.87 -1.03 -12.25
C ASP A 89 5.87 -0.17 -11.47
N PHE A 90 4.89 -0.81 -10.86
CA PHE A 90 3.83 -0.15 -10.09
C PHE A 90 4.04 -0.36 -8.60
N ALA A 91 3.68 0.63 -7.80
CA ALA A 91 3.74 0.55 -6.34
C ALA A 91 2.37 0.83 -5.74
N ILE A 92 1.87 -0.08 -4.91
CA ILE A 92 0.56 -0.02 -4.28
C ILE A 92 0.72 -0.17 -2.77
N MET A 93 0.30 0.84 -2.01
CA MET A 93 0.17 0.79 -0.56
C MET A 93 -1.25 0.38 -0.19
N LEU A 94 -1.37 -0.72 0.54
CA LEU A 94 -2.63 -1.21 1.10
C LEU A 94 -2.81 -0.60 2.47
N SER A 95 -4.00 -0.07 2.75
CA SER A 95 -4.32 0.57 4.03
C SER A 95 -5.82 0.52 4.28
N GLU A 96 -6.18 0.56 5.54
CA GLU A 96 -7.56 0.58 6.01
C GLU A 96 -7.79 1.75 6.96
N TRP A 97 -9.01 2.30 6.94
CA TRP A 97 -9.37 3.49 7.66
C TRP A 97 -10.76 3.35 8.27
N ARG A 98 -10.95 3.95 9.45
CA ARG A 98 -12.28 4.18 9.99
C ARG A 98 -12.63 5.65 9.88
N LEU A 99 -13.67 5.98 9.12
CA LEU A 99 -14.28 7.30 9.09
C LEU A 99 -15.66 7.23 9.75
N ASP A 100 -15.83 7.95 10.84
CA ASP A 100 -17.13 8.04 11.51
C ASP A 100 -18.08 8.95 10.71
N PRO A 101 -19.40 8.68 10.72
CA PRO A 101 -20.38 9.45 9.99
C PRO A 101 -20.27 10.95 10.28
N GLY A 102 -20.23 11.77 9.22
CA GLY A 102 -20.14 13.22 9.33
C GLY A 102 -18.75 13.76 9.63
N THR A 103 -17.73 12.91 9.66
CA THR A 103 -16.33 13.32 9.80
C THR A 103 -15.53 13.02 8.55
N PHE A 104 -14.39 13.72 8.37
CA PHE A 104 -13.38 13.43 7.35
C PHE A 104 -12.04 13.01 7.97
N ARG A 105 -12.01 12.93 9.31
CA ARG A 105 -10.82 12.52 10.04
C ARG A 105 -10.94 11.05 10.41
N PRO A 106 -9.95 10.21 10.07
CA PRO A 106 -9.91 8.83 10.52
C PRO A 106 -9.92 8.72 12.04
N ASN A 107 -10.65 7.72 12.56
CA ASN A 107 -10.67 7.40 13.97
C ASN A 107 -9.47 6.53 14.34
N PRO A 108 -8.49 7.03 15.10
CA PRO A 108 -7.30 6.26 15.44
C PRO A 108 -7.55 5.17 16.50
N ASN A 109 -8.70 5.21 17.17
CA ASN A 109 -9.04 4.27 18.25
C ASN A 109 -9.82 3.05 17.74
N GLU A 110 -10.19 3.04 16.45
CA GLU A 110 -10.86 1.89 15.88
C GLU A 110 -9.88 0.75 15.62
N MET A 111 -10.27 -0.47 16.01
CA MET A 111 -9.41 -1.64 15.88
C MET A 111 -10.06 -2.82 15.14
N LYS A 112 -11.30 -2.69 14.69
CA LYS A 112 -12.06 -3.82 14.10
C LYS A 112 -12.87 -3.43 12.87
N ASP A 113 -13.56 -2.31 12.92
CA ASP A 113 -14.60 -1.96 11.97
C ASP A 113 -14.14 -0.87 10.99
N PHE A 114 -13.15 -1.20 10.18
CA PHE A 114 -12.69 -0.30 9.12
C PHE A 114 -13.73 -0.26 7.99
N ASN A 115 -14.03 0.94 7.52
CA ASN A 115 -15.07 1.15 6.50
C ASN A 115 -14.54 1.81 5.22
N VAL A 116 -13.26 2.14 5.17
CA VAL A 116 -12.58 2.68 3.99
C VAL A 116 -11.30 1.88 3.78
N LEU A 117 -11.28 1.09 2.72
CA LEU A 117 -10.15 0.25 2.35
C LEU A 117 -9.55 0.78 1.06
N THR A 118 -8.24 0.99 1.05
CA THR A 118 -7.59 1.76 0.01
C THR A 118 -6.40 1.05 -0.62
N MET A 119 -6.21 1.30 -1.90
CA MET A 119 -4.96 1.10 -2.63
C MET A 119 -4.37 2.48 -2.93
N THR A 120 -3.21 2.78 -2.36
CA THR A 120 -2.52 4.08 -2.50
C THR A 120 -3.44 5.25 -2.12
N ALA A 121 -4.06 5.14 -0.93
CA ALA A 121 -4.99 6.10 -0.34
C ALA A 121 -6.25 6.40 -1.17
N ARG A 122 -6.62 5.51 -2.10
CA ARG A 122 -7.84 5.64 -2.92
C ARG A 122 -8.68 4.37 -2.86
N CYS A 123 -10.00 4.54 -2.77
CA CYS A 123 -10.96 3.47 -2.97
C CYS A 123 -11.38 3.41 -4.44
N PHE A 124 -11.73 2.23 -4.93
CA PHE A 124 -12.40 2.12 -6.23
C PHE A 124 -13.72 2.92 -6.23
N PRO A 125 -14.08 3.64 -7.32
CA PRO A 125 -13.39 3.71 -8.61
C PRO A 125 -12.32 4.81 -8.72
N GLY A 126 -11.88 5.38 -7.61
CA GLY A 126 -10.85 6.42 -7.58
C GLY A 126 -9.42 5.90 -7.68
N THR A 127 -9.21 4.58 -7.77
CA THR A 127 -7.90 3.97 -8.01
C THR A 127 -7.48 4.17 -9.46
N ASP A 128 -6.18 4.43 -9.68
CA ASP A 128 -5.64 4.55 -11.03
C ASP A 128 -5.53 3.17 -11.71
N PRO A 129 -5.88 3.03 -13.00
CA PRO A 129 -5.67 1.80 -13.73
C PRO A 129 -4.17 1.53 -13.94
N LEU A 130 -3.75 0.28 -13.85
CA LEU A 130 -2.40 -0.15 -14.16
C LEU A 130 -2.29 -0.46 -15.65
N VAL A 131 -1.83 0.50 -16.44
CA VAL A 131 -1.82 0.40 -17.90
C VAL A 131 -0.55 -0.24 -18.40
N ALA A 132 -0.68 -1.30 -19.22
CA ALA A 132 0.42 -2.02 -19.86
C ALA A 132 0.10 -2.38 -21.31
N LYS A 133 1.11 -2.73 -22.08
CA LYS A 133 0.97 -3.28 -23.43
C LYS A 133 1.01 -4.79 -23.39
N LEU A 134 0.38 -5.43 -24.37
CA LEU A 134 0.53 -6.86 -24.56
C LEU A 134 2.00 -7.23 -24.73
N GLY A 135 2.48 -8.20 -23.97
CA GLY A 135 3.87 -8.64 -23.92
C GLY A 135 4.74 -7.90 -22.89
N ASP A 136 4.29 -6.80 -22.30
CA ASP A 136 5.05 -6.12 -21.26
C ASP A 136 5.28 -7.06 -20.06
N ARG A 137 6.49 -7.02 -19.52
CA ARG A 137 6.81 -7.58 -18.21
C ARG A 137 6.47 -6.55 -17.13
N ILE A 138 5.58 -6.93 -16.25
CA ILE A 138 5.02 -6.05 -15.23
C ILE A 138 5.52 -6.48 -13.87
N ARG A 139 5.89 -5.49 -13.03
CA ARG A 139 6.08 -5.65 -11.59
C ARG A 139 5.03 -4.83 -10.86
N ILE A 140 4.39 -5.45 -9.87
CA ILE A 140 3.57 -4.75 -8.89
C ILE A 140 4.21 -4.95 -7.53
N ARG A 141 4.53 -3.85 -6.87
CA ARG A 141 5.07 -3.80 -5.52
C ARG A 141 3.92 -3.52 -4.57
N LEU A 142 3.67 -4.43 -3.66
CA LEU A 142 2.61 -4.36 -2.67
C LEU A 142 3.21 -4.11 -1.29
N GLY A 143 2.80 -3.07 -0.61
CA GLY A 143 3.12 -2.82 0.80
C GLY A 143 1.84 -2.76 1.61
N ASN A 144 1.84 -3.32 2.81
CA ASN A 144 0.68 -3.31 3.69
C ASN A 144 1.03 -2.63 5.03
N LEU A 145 0.48 -1.45 5.25
CA LEU A 145 0.50 -0.73 6.52
C LEU A 145 -0.93 -0.47 7.04
N SER A 146 -1.84 -1.43 6.79
CA SER A 146 -3.13 -1.49 7.47
C SER A 146 -2.94 -1.60 8.97
N ALA A 147 -3.91 -1.15 9.74
CA ALA A 147 -3.85 -1.24 11.20
C ALA A 147 -3.94 -2.69 11.69
N MET A 148 -4.77 -3.52 11.06
CA MET A 148 -5.06 -4.88 11.54
C MET A 148 -5.10 -5.93 10.42
N ASP A 149 -5.59 -5.58 9.22
CA ASP A 149 -5.96 -6.59 8.24
C ASP A 149 -4.84 -6.94 7.26
N HIS A 150 -4.65 -8.23 7.08
CA HIS A 150 -3.87 -8.78 5.97
C HIS A 150 -4.70 -8.65 4.68
N HIS A 151 -4.04 -8.62 3.54
CA HIS A 151 -4.72 -8.54 2.25
C HIS A 151 -4.29 -9.70 1.34
N SER A 152 -5.26 -10.44 0.82
CA SER A 152 -5.07 -11.49 -0.19
C SER A 152 -5.29 -10.88 -1.57
N ILE A 153 -4.24 -10.40 -2.21
CA ILE A 153 -4.33 -9.70 -3.49
C ILE A 153 -4.35 -10.69 -4.64
N HIS A 154 -5.46 -10.67 -5.39
CA HIS A 154 -5.74 -11.52 -6.53
C HIS A 154 -5.69 -10.74 -7.84
N LEU A 155 -5.06 -11.33 -8.85
CA LEU A 155 -5.03 -10.84 -10.22
C LEU A 155 -5.81 -11.80 -11.12
N HIS A 156 -6.81 -11.27 -11.82
CA HIS A 156 -7.56 -12.04 -12.82
C HIS A 156 -6.74 -12.28 -14.10
N GLY A 157 -7.06 -13.34 -14.81
CA GLY A 157 -6.56 -13.64 -16.14
C GLY A 157 -5.08 -14.03 -16.25
N HIS A 158 -4.31 -13.84 -15.19
CA HIS A 158 -2.88 -14.09 -15.17
C HIS A 158 -2.47 -14.84 -13.90
N TYR A 159 -1.44 -15.64 -14.00
CA TYR A 159 -0.63 -16.01 -12.84
C TYR A 159 0.62 -15.13 -12.78
N PHE A 160 1.15 -14.94 -11.61
CA PHE A 160 2.35 -14.15 -11.38
C PHE A 160 3.37 -14.94 -10.56
N LYS A 161 4.63 -14.53 -10.62
CA LYS A 161 5.67 -14.97 -9.69
C LYS A 161 5.77 -14.02 -8.52
N VAL A 162 5.84 -14.54 -7.30
CA VAL A 162 6.30 -13.78 -6.15
C VAL A 162 7.83 -13.70 -6.26
N THR A 163 8.34 -12.50 -6.48
CA THR A 163 9.76 -12.27 -6.79
C THR A 163 10.54 -11.61 -5.66
N ALA A 164 9.84 -10.98 -4.70
CA ALA A 164 10.45 -10.42 -3.50
C ALA A 164 9.50 -10.46 -2.31
N THR A 165 10.06 -10.51 -1.11
CA THR A 165 9.35 -10.44 0.16
C THR A 165 10.12 -9.55 1.14
N ASN A 166 9.40 -8.69 1.88
CA ASN A 166 9.96 -7.84 2.94
C ASN A 166 11.24 -7.09 2.53
N GLY A 167 11.21 -6.49 1.35
CA GLY A 167 12.31 -5.73 0.77
C GLY A 167 13.27 -6.53 -0.10
N GLY A 168 13.55 -7.79 0.22
CA GLY A 168 14.54 -8.59 -0.47
C GLY A 168 14.02 -9.33 -1.70
N ARG A 169 14.76 -9.28 -2.82
CA ARG A 169 14.47 -10.13 -3.96
C ARG A 169 14.86 -11.57 -3.68
N LEU A 170 13.95 -12.48 -4.01
CA LEU A 170 14.18 -13.92 -3.90
C LEU A 170 15.10 -14.42 -5.02
N PRO A 171 16.00 -15.35 -4.74
CA PRO A 171 16.69 -16.09 -5.80
C PRO A 171 15.69 -16.68 -6.80
N VAL A 172 16.04 -16.71 -8.08
CA VAL A 172 15.12 -17.17 -9.15
C VAL A 172 14.56 -18.57 -8.86
N SER A 173 15.38 -19.45 -8.28
CA SER A 173 15.01 -20.82 -7.90
C SER A 173 14.01 -20.90 -6.72
N ALA A 174 13.86 -19.80 -5.96
CA ALA A 174 12.95 -19.71 -4.82
C ALA A 174 11.70 -18.88 -5.12
N GLN A 175 11.56 -18.36 -6.34
CA GLN A 175 10.36 -17.68 -6.79
C GLN A 175 9.29 -18.72 -7.15
N TRP A 176 8.03 -18.45 -6.77
CA TRP A 176 6.93 -19.39 -7.00
C TRP A 176 5.75 -18.70 -7.67
N LEU A 177 4.90 -19.51 -8.30
CA LEU A 177 3.71 -19.05 -9.01
C LEU A 177 2.51 -18.97 -8.09
N GLU A 178 1.73 -17.90 -8.26
CA GLU A 178 0.48 -17.64 -7.55
C GLU A 178 -0.52 -16.96 -8.49
N THR A 179 -1.79 -16.99 -8.11
CA THR A 179 -2.85 -16.11 -8.63
C THR A 179 -3.38 -15.17 -7.56
N THR A 180 -3.06 -15.49 -6.30
CA THR A 180 -3.44 -14.69 -5.13
C THR A 180 -2.29 -14.72 -4.13
N VAL A 181 -1.78 -13.56 -3.74
CA VAL A 181 -0.68 -13.43 -2.77
C VAL A 181 -1.16 -12.80 -1.48
N LEU A 182 -0.82 -13.41 -0.35
CA LEU A 182 -1.04 -12.81 0.95
C LEU A 182 0.01 -11.72 1.22
N VAL A 183 -0.46 -10.51 1.53
CA VAL A 183 0.36 -9.39 1.99
C VAL A 183 0.04 -9.13 3.46
N PRO A 184 0.80 -9.70 4.41
CA PRO A 184 0.59 -9.47 5.84
C PRO A 184 0.81 -8.00 6.22
N VAL A 185 0.21 -7.58 7.32
CA VAL A 185 0.50 -6.27 7.92
C VAL A 185 2.00 -6.15 8.21
N GLY A 186 2.57 -4.98 7.95
CA GLY A 186 3.99 -4.72 8.13
C GLY A 186 4.90 -5.40 7.10
N SER A 187 4.34 -5.89 5.98
CA SER A 187 5.08 -6.65 4.98
C SER A 187 4.98 -6.06 3.59
N THR A 188 5.96 -6.42 2.75
CA THR A 188 5.91 -6.15 1.30
C THR A 188 5.97 -7.43 0.49
N ARG A 189 5.41 -7.39 -0.72
CA ARG A 189 5.50 -8.43 -1.76
C ARG A 189 5.71 -7.77 -3.11
N ASP A 190 6.69 -8.25 -3.88
CA ASP A 190 6.77 -7.90 -5.29
C ASP A 190 6.29 -9.09 -6.12
N ILE A 191 5.36 -8.84 -7.04
CA ILE A 191 4.86 -9.83 -7.98
C ILE A 191 5.21 -9.42 -9.40
N GLU A 192 5.55 -10.40 -10.24
CA GLU A 192 5.90 -10.17 -11.64
C GLU A 192 5.15 -11.13 -12.57
N PHE A 193 4.66 -10.61 -13.70
CA PHE A 193 4.00 -11.38 -14.74
C PHE A 193 4.20 -10.76 -16.12
N ILE A 194 3.83 -11.50 -17.16
CA ILE A 194 3.77 -10.99 -18.53
C ILE A 194 2.31 -10.70 -18.85
N ALA A 195 2.02 -9.53 -19.40
CA ALA A 195 0.70 -9.20 -19.93
C ALA A 195 0.42 -10.02 -21.19
N SER A 196 -0.07 -11.25 -21.03
CA SER A 196 -0.24 -12.23 -22.12
C SER A 196 -1.59 -12.14 -22.81
N GLU A 197 -2.56 -11.47 -22.20
CA GLU A 197 -3.93 -11.38 -22.68
C GLU A 197 -4.42 -9.93 -22.72
N ASN A 198 -5.12 -9.58 -23.78
CA ASN A 198 -5.78 -8.28 -23.91
C ASN A 198 -7.03 -8.21 -23.03
N GLY A 199 -7.35 -7.04 -22.55
CA GLY A 199 -8.58 -6.75 -21.82
C GLY A 199 -8.33 -6.00 -20.52
N ASP A 200 -9.42 -5.75 -19.80
CA ASP A 200 -9.38 -5.14 -18.47
C ASP A 200 -9.46 -6.25 -17.43
N TRP A 201 -8.43 -6.40 -16.63
CA TRP A 201 -8.30 -7.47 -15.65
C TRP A 201 -8.37 -6.91 -14.24
N PRO A 202 -9.32 -7.36 -13.39
CA PRO A 202 -9.39 -6.91 -12.00
C PRO A 202 -8.14 -7.32 -11.21
N LEU A 203 -7.65 -6.38 -10.39
CA LEU A 203 -6.70 -6.62 -9.30
C LEU A 203 -7.40 -6.19 -8.01
N HIS A 204 -7.67 -7.12 -7.10
CA HIS A 204 -8.42 -6.82 -5.88
C HIS A 204 -8.01 -7.70 -4.70
N CYS A 205 -8.37 -7.26 -3.49
CA CYS A 205 -8.29 -8.13 -2.32
C CYS A 205 -9.38 -9.20 -2.38
N HIS A 206 -9.02 -10.47 -2.16
CA HIS A 206 -9.98 -11.59 -2.20
C HIS A 206 -10.71 -11.82 -0.87
N MET A 207 -10.39 -11.05 0.18
CA MET A 207 -11.22 -10.98 1.38
C MET A 207 -12.46 -10.15 1.04
N THR A 208 -13.63 -10.80 0.99
CA THR A 208 -14.87 -10.19 0.46
C THR A 208 -15.28 -8.92 1.20
N HIS A 209 -15.02 -8.82 2.49
CA HIS A 209 -15.27 -7.61 3.27
C HIS A 209 -14.43 -6.42 2.81
N HIS A 210 -13.24 -6.67 2.26
CA HIS A 210 -12.34 -5.62 1.78
C HIS A 210 -12.73 -5.02 0.43
N VAL A 211 -13.66 -5.65 -0.29
CA VAL A 211 -14.22 -5.10 -1.54
C VAL A 211 -15.61 -4.48 -1.33
N MET A 212 -16.05 -4.33 -0.09
CA MET A 212 -17.39 -3.83 0.25
C MET A 212 -17.67 -2.41 -0.27
N ASN A 213 -16.66 -1.58 -0.46
CA ASN A 213 -16.82 -0.27 -1.09
C ASN A 213 -17.30 -0.36 -2.55
N GLN A 214 -17.19 -1.52 -3.17
CA GLN A 214 -17.56 -1.82 -4.55
C GLN A 214 -18.85 -2.64 -4.65
N ILE A 215 -19.12 -3.47 -3.63
CA ILE A 215 -20.28 -4.35 -3.59
C ILE A 215 -21.46 -3.56 -3.03
N LEU A 216 -22.34 -3.12 -3.92
CA LEU A 216 -23.56 -2.35 -3.67
C LEU A 216 -24.62 -3.14 -2.86
N HIS A 217 -24.27 -3.82 -1.80
CA HIS A 217 -25.21 -4.45 -0.92
C HIS A 217 -25.62 -3.50 0.20
N ASN A 218 -26.73 -2.79 0.05
CA ASN A 218 -27.55 -2.11 1.07
C ASN A 218 -26.84 -1.43 2.26
N PHE A 219 -25.52 -1.39 2.30
CA PHE A 219 -24.78 -0.56 3.23
C PHE A 219 -24.82 0.87 2.71
N ARG A 220 -25.48 1.74 3.44
CA ARG A 220 -25.37 3.18 3.21
C ARG A 220 -23.89 3.52 3.31
N ASN A 221 -23.30 3.93 2.19
CA ASN A 221 -21.96 4.49 2.17
C ASN A 221 -21.94 5.61 3.22
N VAL A 222 -21.14 5.44 4.25
CA VAL A 222 -21.10 6.32 5.42
C VAL A 222 -20.56 7.71 5.05
N ILE A 223 -19.88 7.81 3.90
CA ILE A 223 -19.43 9.08 3.35
C ILE A 223 -20.55 9.65 2.50
N VAL A 224 -21.36 10.52 3.08
CA VAL A 224 -22.38 11.28 2.36
C VAL A 224 -21.70 12.36 1.51
N ILE A 225 -21.24 11.99 0.31
CA ILE A 225 -20.94 12.96 -0.72
C ILE A 225 -22.28 13.45 -1.28
N LYS A 226 -22.63 14.69 -1.01
CA LYS A 226 -23.82 15.31 -1.57
C LYS A 226 -23.71 15.32 -3.09
N LYS A 227 -24.66 14.62 -3.76
CA LYS A 227 -24.91 14.56 -5.22
C LYS A 227 -23.89 13.77 -6.05
N ALA A 228 -24.38 12.73 -6.65
CA ALA A 228 -23.74 11.64 -7.36
C ALA A 228 -22.95 10.74 -6.41
N THR A 229 -23.60 9.74 -5.85
CA THR A 229 -22.92 8.73 -5.04
C THR A 229 -21.92 7.99 -5.93
N PRO A 230 -20.80 7.48 -5.37
CA PRO A 230 -19.92 6.55 -6.10
C PRO A 230 -20.73 5.42 -6.76
N ALA A 231 -21.84 5.01 -6.16
CA ALA A 231 -22.79 4.04 -6.72
C ALA A 231 -23.40 4.53 -8.06
N ASP A 232 -23.75 5.81 -8.20
CA ASP A 232 -24.33 6.31 -9.44
C ASP A 232 -23.24 6.47 -10.52
N GLN A 233 -22.01 6.82 -10.13
CA GLN A 233 -20.87 6.83 -11.04
C GLN A 233 -20.50 5.42 -11.48
N ILE A 234 -20.50 4.44 -10.58
CA ILE A 234 -20.29 3.03 -10.88
C ILE A 234 -21.41 2.52 -11.80
N ARG A 235 -22.67 2.82 -11.52
CA ARG A 235 -23.80 2.45 -12.40
C ARG A 235 -23.68 3.03 -13.81
N ALA A 236 -23.10 4.21 -13.94
CA ALA A 236 -22.87 4.83 -15.25
C ALA A 236 -21.80 4.11 -16.08
N ILE A 237 -20.84 3.45 -15.43
CA ILE A 237 -19.77 2.69 -16.10
C ILE A 237 -20.03 1.17 -16.10
N LEU A 238 -20.96 0.67 -15.26
CA LEU A 238 -21.37 -0.76 -15.20
C LEU A 238 -21.81 -1.39 -16.52
N PRO A 239 -22.37 -0.68 -17.52
CA PRO A 239 -22.61 -1.28 -18.84
C PRO A 239 -21.33 -1.76 -19.52
N TYR A 240 -20.18 -1.26 -19.09
CA TYR A 240 -18.86 -1.58 -19.66
C TYR A 240 -17.98 -2.47 -18.74
N TYR A 241 -18.43 -2.67 -17.51
CA TYR A 241 -17.75 -3.51 -16.53
C TYR A 241 -18.74 -4.55 -16.00
N MET A 242 -18.47 -5.82 -16.24
CA MET A 242 -19.29 -6.87 -15.63
C MET A 242 -19.16 -6.80 -14.10
N PRO A 243 -20.30 -6.77 -13.36
CA PRO A 243 -20.26 -6.83 -11.92
C PRO A 243 -19.90 -8.25 -11.50
N PHE A 244 -18.68 -8.46 -11.09
CA PHE A 244 -18.30 -9.68 -10.41
C PHE A 244 -18.05 -9.36 -8.94
N GLY A 245 -18.90 -9.98 -8.12
CA GLY A 245 -18.61 -10.18 -6.74
C GLY A 245 -17.46 -11.14 -6.54
#